data_ce85acd3d1cde2a9a27e5e4b72baaee9
#
_entry.id   ce85acd3d1cde2a9a27e5e4b72baaee9
#
_cell.length_a   1.000
_cell.length_b   1.000
_cell.length_c   1.000
_cell.angle_alpha   90.00
_cell.angle_beta   90.00
_cell.angle_gamma   90.00
#
_symmetry.space_group_name_H-M   'P 1'
#
loop_
_entity.id
_entity.type
_entity.pdbx_description
1 polymer ?
#
loop_
_entity_poly.entity_id
_entity_poly.type
_entity_poly.pdbx_seq_one_letter_code
_entity_poly.pdbx_strand_id
1 'polypeptide(L)'
;CVLAALMLCAACPAMWADGLPASPTPAPAAGGTADPAAQGAADPTARGTADPGAQGAADPAADGAPAAEPYAFDGDAHKVLASSVQAPTLSLPCRNALLMCTDTGDILYEMQADDEVPIASITKVMTLLLTLEAVEAGKVSMTDIVPISEHAYNMGGSQIWLEPGEQFTLDELVKAICVCSANDAAVAVAEFVGGSEEAFAEMMNQKAAELGMTHTHFVNACGLDAEGHYSSARDVARMSVELLRHPKILEYSQIWMDSLRGGETQIVNTNKLLKTYPGTTGLKTGTTSKAGVCIAATAQRGGMNLMAVVLGSNSGKERFESASTLLDYGFATYELAQFPAIEG
;
A
#
# COMPACT_ATOMS: atom_id res chain seq x y z
N CYS A 1 1.02 36.07 53.61
CA CYS A 1 1.74 37.36 53.64
C CYS A 1 2.21 37.63 52.19
N VAL A 2 1.49 38.43 51.47
CA VAL A 2 1.55 39.87 51.37
C VAL A 2 2.54 40.34 50.32
N LEU A 3 2.03 40.90 49.34
CA LEU A 3 1.90 42.11 48.51
C LEU A 3 2.84 42.07 47.31
N ALA A 4 2.41 42.22 46.08
CA ALA A 4 1.75 43.34 45.36
C ALA A 4 2.71 44.50 45.07
N ALA A 5 2.83 44.85 43.77
CA ALA A 5 2.85 46.16 43.12
C ALA A 5 3.37 45.99 41.66
N LEU A 6 2.65 46.19 40.59
CA LEU A 6 2.00 47.38 40.00
C LEU A 6 2.93 48.57 39.73
N MET A 7 3.07 48.91 38.47
CA MET A 7 2.99 50.22 37.78
C MET A 7 3.82 50.18 36.49
N LEU A 8 3.27 50.34 35.31
CA LEU A 8 2.64 51.42 34.59
C LEU A 8 3.62 52.39 33.94
N CYS A 9 3.31 52.68 32.72
CA CYS A 9 3.44 53.88 31.86
C CYS A 9 4.52 53.75 30.78
N ALA A 10 4.17 53.73 29.56
CA ALA A 10 3.53 54.66 28.63
C ALA A 10 4.54 55.41 27.76
N ALA A 11 4.17 55.45 26.52
CA ALA A 11 4.36 56.52 25.52
C ALA A 11 5.17 56.16 24.26
N CYS A 12 4.44 56.07 23.17
CA CYS A 12 4.83 56.36 21.79
C CYS A 12 5.30 57.85 21.69
N PRO A 13 6.08 58.25 20.69
CA PRO A 13 5.46 58.49 19.39
C PRO A 13 6.27 58.16 18.12
N ALA A 14 5.50 58.10 17.08
CA ALA A 14 5.66 58.06 15.66
C ALA A 14 6.82 58.75 14.95
N MET A 15 6.91 58.36 13.68
CA MET A 15 7.47 58.97 12.47
C MET A 15 8.88 58.54 12.06
N TRP A 16 8.99 57.87 10.91
CA TRP A 16 9.41 58.42 9.63
C TRP A 16 9.37 57.33 8.56
N ALA A 17 8.67 57.63 7.48
CA ALA A 17 8.70 56.92 6.21
C ALA A 17 9.99 57.27 5.49
N ASP A 18 10.57 56.28 4.78
CA ASP A 18 11.11 56.45 3.44
C ASP A 18 11.80 55.17 2.93
N GLY A 19 11.43 54.74 1.72
CA GLY A 19 12.35 54.16 0.75
C GLY A 19 12.62 52.66 0.78
N LEU A 20 11.72 51.83 0.25
CA LEU A 20 12.07 50.51 -0.27
C LEU A 20 12.57 50.61 -1.70
N PRO A 21 13.75 50.05 -2.07
CA PRO A 21 14.11 49.87 -3.47
C PRO A 21 13.44 48.58 -4.02
N ALA A 22 12.97 48.70 -5.26
CA ALA A 22 12.33 47.63 -6.04
C ALA A 22 13.24 46.44 -6.25
N SER A 23 12.67 45.24 -6.10
CA SER A 23 13.30 43.98 -6.48
C SER A 23 13.45 43.85 -8.00
N PRO A 24 14.57 43.34 -8.51
CA PRO A 24 14.76 43.16 -9.94
C PRO A 24 13.99 41.95 -10.45
N THR A 25 13.30 42.11 -11.57
CA THR A 25 12.67 41.08 -12.40
C THR A 25 13.74 40.13 -12.93
N PRO A 26 13.56 38.78 -12.83
CA PRO A 26 14.46 37.85 -13.51
C PRO A 26 14.18 37.81 -15.01
N ALA A 27 15.24 37.82 -15.80
CA ALA A 27 15.25 37.64 -17.24
C ALA A 27 14.92 36.20 -17.65
N PRO A 28 14.41 35.94 -18.89
CA PRO A 28 14.02 34.61 -19.31
C PRO A 28 15.26 33.75 -19.63
N ALA A 29 15.35 32.58 -19.01
CA ALA A 29 16.35 31.57 -19.30
C ALA A 29 16.00 30.83 -20.61
N ALA A 30 17.03 30.64 -21.43
CA ALA A 30 17.00 29.97 -22.71
C ALA A 30 16.66 28.48 -22.62
N GLY A 31 16.02 27.99 -23.71
CA GLY A 31 15.48 26.64 -23.84
C GLY A 31 16.49 25.50 -23.64
N GLY A 32 16.03 24.53 -22.89
CA GLY A 32 16.56 23.18 -22.85
C GLY A 32 15.44 22.23 -23.26
N THR A 33 15.67 21.49 -24.33
CA THR A 33 14.76 20.47 -24.89
C THR A 33 14.56 19.35 -23.89
N ALA A 34 13.35 19.20 -23.34
CA ALA A 34 12.96 18.08 -22.51
C ALA A 34 12.44 16.93 -23.38
N ASP A 35 12.95 15.74 -23.12
CA ASP A 35 12.56 14.46 -23.69
C ASP A 35 11.12 14.10 -23.27
N PRO A 36 10.19 13.71 -24.18
CA PRO A 36 8.77 13.48 -23.87
C PRO A 36 8.44 12.02 -23.55
N ALA A 37 9.11 11.41 -22.57
CA ALA A 37 8.89 9.99 -22.25
C ALA A 37 8.48 9.69 -20.81
N ALA A 38 7.83 10.61 -20.09
CA ALA A 38 7.35 10.33 -18.72
C ALA A 38 6.11 11.12 -18.31
N GLN A 39 5.06 11.10 -19.11
CA GLN A 39 3.75 11.60 -18.67
C GLN A 39 2.64 10.72 -19.25
N GLY A 40 2.26 9.68 -18.50
CA GLY A 40 0.98 9.02 -18.63
C GLY A 40 -0.07 9.77 -17.83
N ALA A 41 -0.38 11.02 -18.20
CA ALA A 41 -1.54 11.73 -17.70
C ALA A 41 -2.76 11.27 -18.51
N ALA A 42 -3.78 10.77 -17.83
CA ALA A 42 -5.07 10.50 -18.43
C ALA A 42 -5.68 11.83 -18.93
N ASP A 43 -6.09 11.86 -20.19
CA ASP A 43 -6.78 12.98 -20.83
C ASP A 43 -8.21 13.11 -20.24
N PRO A 44 -8.60 14.24 -19.64
CA PRO A 44 -9.93 14.43 -19.07
C PRO A 44 -11.04 14.66 -20.10
N THR A 45 -10.77 14.57 -21.40
CA THR A 45 -11.77 14.85 -22.46
C THR A 45 -12.31 13.61 -23.18
N ALA A 46 -11.92 12.40 -22.80
CA ALA A 46 -12.47 11.19 -23.38
C ALA A 46 -13.86 10.85 -22.78
N ARG A 47 -14.87 11.64 -23.10
CA ARG A 47 -16.26 11.17 -23.10
C ARG A 47 -16.42 10.24 -24.30
N GLY A 48 -16.13 8.96 -24.09
CA GLY A 48 -16.36 7.93 -25.09
C GLY A 48 -17.85 7.75 -25.34
N THR A 49 -18.26 8.00 -26.55
CA THR A 49 -19.56 7.55 -27.09
C THR A 49 -19.56 6.02 -27.10
N ALA A 50 -20.48 5.42 -26.36
CA ALA A 50 -20.68 3.97 -26.33
C ALA A 50 -20.96 3.46 -27.77
N ASP A 51 -20.13 2.52 -28.21
CA ASP A 51 -20.38 1.70 -29.40
C ASP A 51 -21.39 0.59 -29.03
N PRO A 52 -22.59 0.52 -29.64
CA PRO A 52 -23.63 -0.47 -29.30
C PRO A 52 -23.42 -1.83 -29.99
N GLY A 53 -22.19 -2.25 -30.27
CA GLY A 53 -21.90 -3.43 -31.10
C GLY A 53 -21.12 -4.58 -30.49
N ALA A 54 -20.68 -4.51 -29.26
CA ALA A 54 -19.95 -5.61 -28.60
C ALA A 54 -20.93 -6.52 -27.82
N GLN A 55 -21.51 -7.49 -28.49
CA GLN A 55 -22.16 -8.64 -27.82
C GLN A 55 -21.08 -9.40 -27.05
N GLY A 56 -21.17 -9.33 -25.71
CA GLY A 56 -20.29 -10.06 -24.81
C GLY A 56 -20.40 -11.55 -25.02
N ALA A 57 -19.28 -12.17 -25.38
CA ALA A 57 -19.08 -13.58 -25.14
C ALA A 57 -19.06 -13.77 -23.62
N ALA A 58 -20.00 -14.53 -23.06
CA ALA A 58 -20.01 -14.92 -21.68
C ALA A 58 -18.70 -15.68 -21.40
N ASP A 59 -17.92 -15.18 -20.48
CA ASP A 59 -16.73 -15.84 -19.91
C ASP A 59 -17.23 -17.16 -19.28
N PRO A 60 -16.67 -18.33 -19.62
CA PRO A 60 -17.07 -19.56 -18.97
C PRO A 60 -16.70 -19.43 -17.50
N ALA A 61 -17.69 -19.61 -16.65
CA ALA A 61 -17.69 -19.56 -15.21
C ALA A 61 -16.30 -19.80 -14.60
N ALA A 62 -15.84 -18.88 -13.78
CA ALA A 62 -14.86 -19.16 -12.76
C ALA A 62 -15.50 -20.20 -11.82
N ASP A 63 -15.35 -21.48 -12.17
CA ASP A 63 -15.64 -22.58 -11.26
C ASP A 63 -14.82 -22.35 -9.99
N GLY A 64 -15.55 -22.30 -8.87
CA GLY A 64 -15.07 -21.90 -7.58
C GLY A 64 -13.70 -22.45 -7.20
N ALA A 65 -12.70 -21.60 -7.30
CA ALA A 65 -11.51 -21.81 -6.51
C ALA A 65 -11.98 -21.81 -5.04
N PRO A 66 -11.59 -22.81 -4.24
CA PRO A 66 -11.93 -22.82 -2.82
C PRO A 66 -11.46 -21.51 -2.23
N ALA A 67 -12.30 -20.87 -1.41
CA ALA A 67 -11.93 -19.68 -0.67
C ALA A 67 -10.58 -19.96 0.03
N ALA A 68 -9.61 -19.05 -0.12
CA ALA A 68 -8.32 -19.21 0.55
C ALA A 68 -8.61 -19.34 2.05
N GLU A 69 -8.11 -20.41 2.66
CA GLU A 69 -8.21 -20.61 4.10
C GLU A 69 -7.49 -19.44 4.80
N PRO A 70 -8.00 -18.94 5.91
CA PRO A 70 -7.35 -17.85 6.64
C PRO A 70 -5.92 -18.24 7.00
N TYR A 71 -5.00 -17.28 6.90
CA TYR A 71 -3.59 -17.46 7.29
C TYR A 71 -3.53 -17.77 8.79
N ALA A 72 -3.39 -19.04 9.14
CA ALA A 72 -3.16 -19.47 10.51
C ALA A 72 -1.65 -19.48 10.75
N PHE A 73 -1.16 -18.53 11.52
CA PHE A 73 0.21 -18.53 11.99
C PHE A 73 0.29 -19.49 13.19
N ASP A 74 0.57 -20.77 12.92
CA ASP A 74 0.86 -21.77 13.93
C ASP A 74 2.31 -22.25 13.73
N GLY A 75 3.26 -21.46 14.21
CA GLY A 75 4.69 -21.68 14.05
C GLY A 75 5.21 -22.97 14.72
N ASP A 76 4.42 -23.59 15.59
CA ASP A 76 4.81 -24.79 16.29
C ASP A 76 4.33 -26.08 15.58
N ALA A 77 3.28 -26.01 14.76
CA ALA A 77 2.70 -27.15 14.05
C ALA A 77 3.24 -27.34 12.62
N HIS A 78 3.89 -26.33 12.07
CA HIS A 78 4.37 -26.36 10.68
C HIS A 78 5.85 -26.03 10.60
N LYS A 79 6.58 -26.69 9.71
CA LYS A 79 7.96 -26.36 9.35
C LYS A 79 8.13 -26.39 7.85
N VAL A 80 8.92 -25.44 7.35
CA VAL A 80 9.36 -25.46 5.96
C VAL A 80 10.54 -26.41 5.83
N LEU A 81 10.42 -27.38 4.94
CA LEU A 81 11.49 -28.31 4.59
C LEU A 81 12.04 -27.93 3.22
N ALA A 82 13.36 -27.75 3.12
CA ALA A 82 14.02 -27.63 1.83
C ALA A 82 14.03 -28.97 1.11
N SER A 83 13.64 -29.00 -0.15
CA SER A 83 13.92 -30.14 -1.01
C SER A 83 15.44 -30.27 -1.18
N SER A 84 15.94 -31.48 -1.42
CA SER A 84 17.40 -31.75 -1.60
C SER A 84 17.99 -31.10 -2.86
N VAL A 85 17.24 -30.29 -3.57
CA VAL A 85 17.67 -29.59 -4.80
C VAL A 85 18.44 -28.34 -4.42
N GLN A 86 19.66 -28.20 -4.96
CA GLN A 86 20.47 -27.00 -4.79
C GLN A 86 19.71 -25.79 -5.37
N ALA A 87 19.52 -24.76 -4.54
CA ALA A 87 18.83 -23.54 -4.94
C ALA A 87 19.52 -22.87 -6.15
N PRO A 88 18.78 -22.54 -7.22
CA PRO A 88 19.36 -21.82 -8.34
C PRO A 88 19.73 -20.39 -7.91
N THR A 89 20.76 -19.81 -8.56
CA THR A 89 21.02 -18.38 -8.42
C THR A 89 19.90 -17.61 -9.09
N LEU A 90 19.15 -16.82 -8.30
CA LEU A 90 18.07 -15.98 -8.83
C LEU A 90 18.65 -14.69 -9.43
N SER A 91 18.18 -14.33 -10.62
CA SER A 91 18.44 -13.03 -11.24
C SER A 91 17.18 -12.18 -11.14
N LEU A 92 17.20 -11.22 -10.24
CA LEU A 92 16.05 -10.38 -9.94
C LEU A 92 16.37 -8.91 -10.31
N PRO A 93 15.71 -8.33 -11.33
CA PRO A 93 15.90 -6.94 -11.72
C PRO A 93 15.16 -6.00 -10.77
N CYS A 94 15.58 -5.96 -9.50
CA CYS A 94 15.07 -5.10 -8.44
C CYS A 94 16.20 -4.74 -7.47
N ARG A 95 15.96 -3.75 -6.60
CA ARG A 95 16.95 -3.36 -5.58
C ARG A 95 16.92 -4.27 -4.36
N ASN A 96 15.74 -4.54 -3.84
CA ASN A 96 15.56 -5.30 -2.61
C ASN A 96 14.52 -6.38 -2.85
N ALA A 97 14.74 -7.55 -2.28
CA ALA A 97 13.81 -8.67 -2.39
C ALA A 97 13.77 -9.52 -1.11
N LEU A 98 12.62 -10.10 -0.83
CA LEU A 98 12.44 -11.08 0.22
C LEU A 98 11.37 -12.08 -0.19
N LEU A 99 11.60 -13.35 0.11
CA LEU A 99 10.59 -14.42 0.05
C LEU A 99 10.41 -15.01 1.43
N MET A 100 9.18 -15.15 1.87
CA MET A 100 8.80 -15.70 3.16
C MET A 100 7.70 -16.75 3.02
N CYS A 101 7.77 -17.80 3.80
CA CYS A 101 6.61 -18.65 4.09
C CYS A 101 5.78 -17.98 5.18
N THR A 102 4.53 -17.61 4.86
CA THR A 102 3.70 -16.87 5.83
C THR A 102 3.05 -17.79 6.86
N ASP A 103 3.04 -19.11 6.64
CA ASP A 103 2.54 -20.08 7.60
C ASP A 103 3.48 -20.26 8.80
N THR A 104 4.80 -20.11 8.57
CA THR A 104 5.84 -20.32 9.60
C THR A 104 6.63 -19.08 9.96
N GLY A 105 6.60 -18.04 9.12
CA GLY A 105 7.45 -16.87 9.25
C GLY A 105 8.89 -17.07 8.76
N ASP A 106 9.23 -18.24 8.20
CA ASP A 106 10.57 -18.53 7.69
C ASP A 106 10.88 -17.69 6.45
N ILE A 107 12.08 -17.08 6.45
CA ILE A 107 12.62 -16.37 5.31
C ILE A 107 13.35 -17.37 4.41
N LEU A 108 12.89 -17.51 3.17
CA LEU A 108 13.38 -18.48 2.21
C LEU A 108 14.40 -17.88 1.22
N TYR A 109 14.36 -16.57 1.02
CA TYR A 109 15.29 -15.81 0.20
C TYR A 109 15.31 -14.36 0.67
N GLU A 110 16.48 -13.74 0.61
CA GLU A 110 16.63 -12.30 0.87
C GLU A 110 17.74 -11.69 0.02
N MET A 111 17.53 -10.43 -0.37
CA MET A 111 18.49 -9.60 -1.07
C MET A 111 18.34 -8.16 -0.61
N GLN A 112 19.34 -7.62 0.08
CA GLN A 112 19.31 -6.27 0.65
C GLN A 112 17.99 -5.99 1.42
N ALA A 113 17.53 -6.98 2.21
CA ALA A 113 16.19 -6.99 2.79
C ALA A 113 15.97 -5.94 3.88
N ASP A 114 17.04 -5.42 4.47
CA ASP A 114 17.01 -4.45 5.57
C ASP A 114 17.36 -3.01 5.13
N ASP A 115 17.67 -2.78 3.85
CA ASP A 115 17.95 -1.43 3.35
C ASP A 115 16.70 -0.56 3.40
N GLU A 116 16.85 0.66 3.92
CA GLU A 116 15.79 1.66 3.99
C GLU A 116 15.57 2.29 2.62
N VAL A 117 14.39 2.08 2.05
CA VAL A 117 14.02 2.56 0.72
C VAL A 117 12.59 3.10 0.71
N PRO A 118 12.26 4.05 -0.18
CA PRO A 118 10.87 4.41 -0.43
C PRO A 118 10.09 3.20 -0.94
N ILE A 119 8.87 3.02 -0.44
CA ILE A 119 8.04 1.83 -0.74
C ILE A 119 6.77 2.16 -1.53
N ALA A 120 6.55 3.43 -1.87
CA ALA A 120 5.35 3.88 -2.55
C ALA A 120 4.06 3.37 -1.87
N SER A 121 3.02 3.07 -2.64
CA SER A 121 1.72 2.61 -2.11
C SER A 121 1.74 1.25 -1.40
N ILE A 122 2.88 0.61 -1.20
CA ILE A 122 2.99 -0.51 -0.25
C ILE A 122 2.70 -0.01 1.18
N THR A 123 2.92 1.26 1.46
CA THR A 123 2.49 1.97 2.68
C THR A 123 1.05 1.65 3.08
N LYS A 124 0.15 1.53 2.10
CA LYS A 124 -1.27 1.25 2.34
C LYS A 124 -1.55 -0.12 3.00
N VAL A 125 -0.56 -1.01 3.05
CA VAL A 125 -0.64 -2.24 3.85
C VAL A 125 -0.81 -1.89 5.33
N MET A 126 -0.03 -0.92 5.85
CA MET A 126 -0.17 -0.45 7.22
C MET A 126 -1.49 0.32 7.43
N THR A 127 -1.93 1.11 6.45
CA THR A 127 -3.22 1.81 6.51
C THR A 127 -4.38 0.82 6.61
N LEU A 128 -4.37 -0.23 5.80
CA LEU A 128 -5.37 -1.30 5.83
C LEU A 128 -5.32 -2.09 7.14
N LEU A 129 -4.13 -2.40 7.65
CA LEU A 129 -3.95 -3.09 8.94
C LEU A 129 -4.61 -2.32 10.08
N LEU A 130 -4.25 -1.07 10.27
CA LEU A 130 -4.81 -0.23 11.34
C LEU A 130 -6.33 -0.04 11.18
N THR A 131 -6.81 0.04 9.94
CA THR A 131 -8.25 0.14 9.65
C THR A 131 -8.99 -1.12 10.09
N LEU A 132 -8.50 -2.31 9.74
CA LEU A 132 -9.13 -3.56 10.13
C LEU A 132 -9.04 -3.81 11.64
N GLU A 133 -7.91 -3.48 12.27
CA GLU A 133 -7.79 -3.50 13.73
C GLU A 133 -8.81 -2.57 14.42
N ALA A 134 -9.05 -1.38 13.87
CA ALA A 134 -10.03 -0.44 14.40
C ALA A 134 -11.47 -0.99 14.28
N VAL A 135 -11.77 -1.69 13.19
CA VAL A 135 -13.06 -2.37 12.98
C VAL A 135 -13.22 -3.52 13.96
N GLU A 136 -12.22 -4.38 14.13
CA GLU A 136 -12.27 -5.51 15.06
C GLU A 136 -12.33 -5.06 16.51
N ALA A 137 -11.71 -3.94 16.85
CA ALA A 137 -11.83 -3.31 18.16
C ALA A 137 -13.18 -2.60 18.39
N GLY A 138 -14.08 -2.58 17.39
CA GLY A 138 -15.39 -1.92 17.47
C GLY A 138 -15.31 -0.39 17.56
N LYS A 139 -14.19 0.22 17.18
CA LYS A 139 -14.02 1.69 17.15
C LYS A 139 -14.74 2.32 15.97
N VAL A 140 -14.76 1.62 14.84
CA VAL A 140 -15.46 1.98 13.60
C VAL A 140 -16.12 0.73 13.01
N SER A 141 -17.07 0.91 12.09
CA SER A 141 -17.75 -0.17 11.39
C SER A 141 -17.50 -0.06 9.89
N MET A 142 -17.44 -1.19 9.20
CA MET A 142 -17.36 -1.22 7.73
C MET A 142 -18.53 -0.51 7.05
N THR A 143 -19.68 -0.38 7.74
CA THR A 143 -20.86 0.32 7.25
C THR A 143 -20.91 1.82 7.58
N ASP A 144 -19.93 2.32 8.34
CA ASP A 144 -19.88 3.74 8.67
C ASP A 144 -19.61 4.58 7.42
N ILE A 145 -20.29 5.72 7.32
CA ILE A 145 -20.04 6.69 6.26
C ILE A 145 -18.82 7.53 6.64
N VAL A 146 -17.82 7.51 5.79
CA VAL A 146 -16.57 8.24 5.99
C VAL A 146 -16.70 9.66 5.41
N PRO A 147 -16.49 10.70 6.22
CA PRO A 147 -16.44 12.08 5.72
C PRO A 147 -15.27 12.28 4.75
N ILE A 148 -15.52 12.95 3.63
CA ILE A 148 -14.49 13.30 2.66
C ILE A 148 -14.04 14.73 2.89
N SER A 149 -12.79 14.90 3.32
CA SER A 149 -12.18 16.20 3.57
C SER A 149 -11.67 16.85 2.27
N GLU A 150 -11.45 18.16 2.30
CA GLU A 150 -10.73 18.88 1.24
C GLU A 150 -9.30 18.35 1.05
N HIS A 151 -8.66 17.86 2.11
CA HIS A 151 -7.33 17.26 2.03
C HIS A 151 -7.38 15.96 1.23
N ALA A 152 -8.27 15.03 1.56
CA ALA A 152 -8.47 13.78 0.81
C ALA A 152 -8.86 14.04 -0.65
N TYR A 153 -9.76 14.99 -0.89
CA TYR A 153 -10.18 15.40 -2.25
C TYR A 153 -9.02 15.91 -3.11
N ASN A 154 -8.09 16.67 -2.53
CA ASN A 154 -6.95 17.26 -3.26
C ASN A 154 -5.75 16.32 -3.41
N MET A 155 -5.88 15.05 -3.03
CA MET A 155 -4.79 14.09 -3.18
C MET A 155 -4.45 13.85 -4.64
N GLY A 156 -3.15 13.64 -4.91
CA GLY A 156 -2.65 13.28 -6.23
C GLY A 156 -2.42 11.78 -6.41
N GLY A 157 -2.02 11.38 -7.60
CA GLY A 157 -1.70 9.99 -7.95
C GLY A 157 -2.93 9.13 -8.24
N SER A 158 -2.94 7.87 -7.81
CA SER A 158 -4.10 6.98 -7.99
C SER A 158 -5.27 7.44 -7.13
N GLN A 159 -6.44 7.58 -7.73
CA GLN A 159 -7.64 8.13 -7.08
C GLN A 159 -8.91 7.45 -7.59
N ILE A 160 -9.97 7.52 -6.80
CA ILE A 160 -11.34 7.26 -7.21
C ILE A 160 -12.14 8.57 -7.36
N TRP A 161 -11.44 9.71 -7.26
CA TRP A 161 -11.99 11.05 -7.44
C TRP A 161 -13.11 11.34 -6.45
N LEU A 162 -12.80 11.16 -5.15
CA LEU A 162 -13.72 11.49 -4.05
C LEU A 162 -14.01 13.00 -4.06
N GLU A 163 -15.27 13.37 -3.81
CA GLU A 163 -15.70 14.77 -3.66
C GLU A 163 -16.22 15.04 -2.25
N PRO A 164 -15.97 16.22 -1.66
CA PRO A 164 -16.53 16.61 -0.37
C PRO A 164 -18.07 16.50 -0.39
N GLY A 165 -18.62 15.79 0.60
CA GLY A 165 -20.06 15.54 0.70
C GLY A 165 -20.55 14.26 0.03
N GLU A 166 -19.71 13.55 -0.73
CA GLU A 166 -20.02 12.18 -1.13
C GLU A 166 -20.12 11.26 0.07
N GLN A 167 -20.97 10.24 -0.06
CA GLN A 167 -21.17 9.24 0.99
C GLN A 167 -20.60 7.90 0.54
N PHE A 168 -19.44 7.57 1.08
CA PHE A 168 -18.83 6.26 0.93
C PHE A 168 -18.79 5.56 2.27
N THR A 169 -19.10 4.28 2.26
CA THR A 169 -18.87 3.42 3.41
C THR A 169 -17.38 3.13 3.57
N LEU A 170 -16.95 2.81 4.79
CA LEU A 170 -15.59 2.36 5.05
C LEU A 170 -15.24 1.13 4.19
N ASP A 171 -16.20 0.20 3.98
CA ASP A 171 -16.04 -0.98 3.10
C ASP A 171 -15.67 -0.60 1.66
N GLU A 172 -16.39 0.37 1.08
CA GLU A 172 -16.11 0.83 -0.29
C GLU A 172 -14.74 1.50 -0.40
N LEU A 173 -14.33 2.28 0.60
CA LEU A 173 -13.02 2.92 0.62
C LEU A 173 -11.89 1.89 0.81
N VAL A 174 -12.04 0.91 1.71
CA VAL A 174 -11.09 -0.21 1.86
C VAL A 174 -10.95 -0.97 0.55
N LYS A 175 -12.07 -1.27 -0.13
CA LYS A 175 -12.06 -1.88 -1.46
C LYS A 175 -11.27 -1.04 -2.47
N ALA A 176 -11.51 0.26 -2.54
CA ALA A 176 -10.78 1.16 -3.44
C ALA A 176 -9.27 1.20 -3.15
N ILE A 177 -8.88 1.22 -1.87
CA ILE A 177 -7.47 1.16 -1.45
C ILE A 177 -6.81 -0.14 -1.92
N CYS A 178 -7.46 -1.27 -1.74
CA CYS A 178 -6.94 -2.58 -2.13
C CYS A 178 -6.84 -2.74 -3.65
N VAL A 179 -7.92 -2.42 -4.37
CA VAL A 179 -8.07 -2.73 -5.80
C VAL A 179 -7.31 -1.73 -6.67
N CYS A 180 -7.66 -0.46 -6.62
CA CYS A 180 -7.05 0.55 -7.49
C CYS A 180 -6.01 1.43 -6.80
N SER A 181 -5.69 1.14 -5.53
CA SER A 181 -4.65 1.87 -4.78
C SER A 181 -4.97 3.35 -4.54
N ALA A 182 -6.25 3.71 -4.41
CA ALA A 182 -6.73 5.07 -4.27
C ALA A 182 -6.07 5.82 -3.10
N ASN A 183 -5.43 6.95 -3.38
CA ASN A 183 -4.75 7.79 -2.38
C ASN A 183 -5.77 8.62 -1.58
N ASP A 184 -6.74 9.21 -2.28
CA ASP A 184 -7.86 9.94 -1.69
C ASP A 184 -8.65 9.07 -0.69
N ALA A 185 -8.94 7.82 -1.05
CA ALA A 185 -9.57 6.86 -0.14
C ALA A 185 -8.67 6.54 1.07
N ALA A 186 -7.35 6.38 0.87
CA ALA A 186 -6.42 6.07 1.96
C ALA A 186 -6.33 7.22 2.96
N VAL A 187 -6.30 8.47 2.49
CA VAL A 187 -6.28 9.66 3.36
C VAL A 187 -7.61 9.83 4.07
N ALA A 188 -8.75 9.69 3.38
CA ALA A 188 -10.06 9.78 4.01
C ALA A 188 -10.23 8.74 5.13
N VAL A 189 -9.78 7.50 4.91
CA VAL A 189 -9.80 6.44 5.93
C VAL A 189 -8.85 6.77 7.09
N ALA A 190 -7.65 7.28 6.80
CA ALA A 190 -6.69 7.67 7.83
C ALA A 190 -7.24 8.78 8.73
N GLU A 191 -7.86 9.81 8.15
CA GLU A 191 -8.51 10.88 8.91
C GLU A 191 -9.69 10.37 9.74
N PHE A 192 -10.48 9.44 9.18
CA PHE A 192 -11.62 8.85 9.87
C PHE A 192 -11.21 8.02 11.07
N VAL A 193 -10.18 7.19 10.94
CA VAL A 193 -9.71 6.29 12.00
C VAL A 193 -8.82 7.01 13.01
N GLY A 194 -7.94 7.90 12.54
CA GLY A 194 -6.93 8.58 13.36
C GLY A 194 -7.34 9.97 13.84
N GLY A 195 -8.40 10.56 13.26
CA GLY A 195 -8.81 11.95 13.50
C GLY A 195 -8.10 12.97 12.61
N SER A 196 -6.88 12.69 12.15
CA SER A 196 -6.16 13.41 11.08
C SER A 196 -5.14 12.46 10.43
N GLU A 197 -4.63 12.79 9.24
CA GLU A 197 -3.59 11.99 8.59
C GLU A 197 -2.30 11.97 9.42
N GLU A 198 -1.92 13.09 10.05
CA GLU A 198 -0.73 13.18 10.90
C GLU A 198 -0.86 12.27 12.13
N ALA A 199 -2.01 12.30 12.83
CA ALA A 199 -2.25 11.42 13.97
C ALA A 199 -2.27 9.95 13.54
N PHE A 200 -2.80 9.65 12.36
CA PHE A 200 -2.78 8.31 11.81
C PHE A 200 -1.35 7.86 11.46
N ALA A 201 -0.49 8.73 10.91
CA ALA A 201 0.91 8.44 10.66
C ALA A 201 1.68 8.13 11.97
N GLU A 202 1.35 8.81 13.07
CA GLU A 202 1.88 8.45 14.40
C GLU A 202 1.42 7.06 14.84
N MET A 203 0.15 6.70 14.60
CA MET A 203 -0.35 5.33 14.86
C MET A 203 0.38 4.29 14.00
N MET A 204 0.65 4.61 12.71
CA MET A 204 1.43 3.72 11.82
C MET A 204 2.85 3.49 12.37
N ASN A 205 3.52 4.53 12.86
CA ASN A 205 4.84 4.43 13.44
C ASN A 205 4.83 3.66 14.78
N GLN A 206 3.81 3.86 15.60
CA GLN A 206 3.63 3.07 16.80
C GLN A 206 3.44 1.58 16.48
N LYS A 207 2.57 1.26 15.50
CA LYS A 207 2.38 -0.13 15.05
C LYS A 207 3.65 -0.72 14.46
N ALA A 208 4.41 0.06 13.69
CA ALA A 208 5.72 -0.37 13.18
C ALA A 208 6.68 -0.76 14.32
N ALA A 209 6.73 0.03 15.39
CA ALA A 209 7.54 -0.30 16.58
C ALA A 209 7.04 -1.57 17.29
N GLU A 210 5.72 -1.74 17.42
CA GLU A 210 5.11 -2.96 18.01
C GLU A 210 5.47 -4.22 17.21
N LEU A 211 5.52 -4.12 15.88
CA LEU A 211 5.88 -5.21 14.96
C LEU A 211 7.40 -5.40 14.82
N GLY A 212 8.21 -4.60 15.51
CA GLY A 212 9.67 -4.65 15.42
C GLY A 212 10.21 -4.23 14.04
N MET A 213 9.51 -3.33 13.34
CA MET A 213 9.90 -2.78 12.04
C MET A 213 10.93 -1.66 12.22
N THR A 214 12.18 -2.05 12.50
CA THR A 214 13.25 -1.13 12.90
C THR A 214 13.81 -0.27 11.75
N HIS A 215 13.49 -0.61 10.51
CA HIS A 215 13.89 0.10 9.29
C HIS A 215 12.69 0.76 8.60
N THR A 216 11.76 1.31 9.40
CA THR A 216 10.52 1.86 8.87
C THR A 216 10.14 3.16 9.56
N HIS A 217 9.74 4.14 8.76
CA HIS A 217 9.11 5.36 9.24
C HIS A 217 8.06 5.86 8.24
N PHE A 218 6.87 6.12 8.72
CA PHE A 218 5.74 6.61 7.94
C PHE A 218 5.51 8.11 8.18
N VAL A 219 5.26 8.84 7.10
CA VAL A 219 4.94 10.29 7.13
C VAL A 219 3.53 10.56 6.61
N ASN A 220 2.99 9.66 5.79
CA ASN A 220 1.64 9.75 5.25
C ASN A 220 1.00 8.37 5.11
N ALA A 221 -0.31 8.34 4.89
CA ALA A 221 -1.10 7.11 4.85
C ALA A 221 -1.14 6.43 3.47
N CYS A 222 -0.67 7.08 2.41
CA CYS A 222 -0.85 6.60 1.04
C CYS A 222 0.45 6.20 0.33
N GLY A 223 1.62 6.64 0.84
CA GLY A 223 2.95 6.31 0.29
C GLY A 223 3.38 7.22 -0.86
N LEU A 224 2.90 8.46 -0.90
CA LEU A 224 3.50 9.50 -1.72
C LEU A 224 4.91 9.84 -1.20
N ASP A 225 5.80 10.17 -2.12
CA ASP A 225 7.19 10.49 -1.79
C ASP A 225 7.27 11.67 -0.83
N ALA A 226 7.77 11.43 0.38
CA ALA A 226 8.04 12.43 1.41
C ALA A 226 9.42 12.21 2.02
N GLU A 227 10.04 13.27 2.55
CA GLU A 227 11.27 13.13 3.32
C GLU A 227 10.99 12.33 4.60
N GLY A 228 11.84 11.37 4.89
CA GLY A 228 11.67 10.51 6.07
C GLY A 228 10.64 9.39 5.89
N HIS A 229 10.02 9.20 4.71
CA HIS A 229 9.08 8.10 4.45
C HIS A 229 9.79 6.93 3.79
N TYR A 230 10.04 5.86 4.56
CA TYR A 230 10.78 4.70 4.09
C TYR A 230 10.36 3.42 4.83
N SER A 231 10.74 2.28 4.27
CA SER A 231 10.67 0.96 4.91
C SER A 231 11.73 0.04 4.29
N SER A 232 11.78 -1.21 4.73
CA SER A 232 12.62 -2.27 4.17
C SER A 232 11.77 -3.44 3.66
N ALA A 233 12.36 -4.32 2.83
CA ALA A 233 11.63 -5.49 2.35
C ALA A 233 11.23 -6.43 3.49
N ARG A 234 12.06 -6.56 4.54
CA ARG A 234 11.75 -7.34 5.72
C ARG A 234 10.60 -6.75 6.52
N ASP A 235 10.60 -5.45 6.72
CA ASP A 235 9.55 -4.78 7.49
C ASP A 235 8.22 -4.76 6.70
N VAL A 236 8.28 -4.59 5.38
CA VAL A 236 7.10 -4.80 4.51
C VAL A 236 6.52 -6.21 4.69
N ALA A 237 7.36 -7.24 4.75
CA ALA A 237 6.88 -8.60 4.99
C ALA A 237 6.21 -8.72 6.37
N ARG A 238 6.79 -8.13 7.43
CA ARG A 238 6.22 -8.14 8.78
C ARG A 238 4.82 -7.54 8.84
N MET A 239 4.65 -6.30 8.35
CA MET A 239 3.32 -5.66 8.34
C MET A 239 2.32 -6.38 7.43
N SER A 240 2.80 -7.00 6.35
CA SER A 240 1.94 -7.75 5.45
C SER A 240 1.45 -9.06 6.08
N VAL A 241 2.30 -9.78 6.80
CA VAL A 241 1.89 -10.97 7.57
C VAL A 241 0.86 -10.58 8.63
N GLU A 242 1.07 -9.48 9.34
CA GLU A 242 0.09 -9.03 10.32
C GLU A 242 -1.25 -8.68 9.68
N LEU A 243 -1.25 -7.97 8.55
CA LEU A 243 -2.48 -7.69 7.80
C LEU A 243 -3.21 -8.98 7.36
N LEU A 244 -2.48 -10.02 6.96
CA LEU A 244 -3.05 -11.29 6.54
C LEU A 244 -3.71 -12.09 7.68
N ARG A 245 -3.43 -11.76 8.94
CA ARG A 245 -4.14 -12.32 10.12
C ARG A 245 -5.58 -11.81 10.23
N HIS A 246 -5.94 -10.79 9.47
CA HIS A 246 -7.29 -10.28 9.32
C HIS A 246 -7.93 -10.84 8.04
N PRO A 247 -8.70 -11.96 8.10
CA PRO A 247 -9.17 -12.66 6.89
C PRO A 247 -9.97 -11.77 5.93
N LYS A 248 -10.58 -10.73 6.47
CA LYS A 248 -11.34 -9.74 5.70
C LYS A 248 -10.53 -9.13 4.55
N ILE A 249 -9.18 -9.01 4.68
CA ILE A 249 -8.36 -8.44 3.62
C ILE A 249 -8.40 -9.29 2.34
N LEU A 250 -8.55 -10.60 2.45
CA LEU A 250 -8.57 -11.51 1.32
C LEU A 250 -9.84 -11.34 0.45
N GLU A 251 -10.93 -10.84 1.04
CA GLU A 251 -12.15 -10.51 0.29
C GLU A 251 -11.89 -9.38 -0.72
N TYR A 252 -10.98 -8.46 -0.43
CA TYR A 252 -10.65 -7.31 -1.29
C TYR A 252 -9.42 -7.56 -2.16
N SER A 253 -8.35 -8.16 -1.61
CA SER A 253 -7.07 -8.30 -2.30
C SER A 253 -7.14 -9.19 -3.53
N GLN A 254 -8.10 -10.11 -3.58
CA GLN A 254 -8.34 -11.03 -4.68
C GLN A 254 -9.30 -10.47 -5.76
N ILE A 255 -9.94 -9.35 -5.52
CA ILE A 255 -10.81 -8.70 -6.52
C ILE A 255 -9.96 -8.25 -7.70
N TRP A 256 -10.23 -8.78 -8.90
CA TRP A 256 -9.61 -8.29 -10.13
C TRP A 256 -10.26 -7.00 -10.63
N MET A 257 -11.58 -6.95 -10.63
CA MET A 257 -12.35 -5.82 -11.13
C MET A 257 -13.66 -5.73 -10.35
N ASP A 258 -14.07 -4.53 -10.01
CA ASP A 258 -15.33 -4.21 -9.34
C ASP A 258 -15.77 -2.80 -9.73
N SER A 259 -16.85 -2.32 -9.15
CA SER A 259 -17.36 -0.97 -9.36
C SER A 259 -17.75 -0.30 -8.03
N LEU A 260 -17.74 1.01 -8.05
CA LEU A 260 -18.20 1.90 -6.98
C LEU A 260 -19.35 2.77 -7.49
N ARG A 261 -19.96 3.56 -6.64
CA ARG A 261 -21.05 4.47 -6.99
C ARG A 261 -22.20 3.78 -7.75
N GLY A 262 -22.61 2.59 -7.26
CA GLY A 262 -23.71 1.85 -7.91
C GLY A 262 -23.42 1.34 -9.32
N GLY A 263 -22.15 1.21 -9.71
CA GLY A 263 -21.73 0.73 -11.02
C GLY A 263 -21.13 1.81 -11.94
N GLU A 264 -21.16 3.08 -11.54
CA GLU A 264 -20.68 4.19 -12.38
C GLU A 264 -19.16 4.29 -12.46
N THR A 265 -18.44 3.88 -11.40
CA THR A 265 -16.98 3.94 -11.34
C THR A 265 -16.39 2.55 -11.34
N GLN A 266 -15.80 2.11 -12.45
CA GLN A 266 -15.11 0.84 -12.53
C GLN A 266 -13.72 0.95 -11.91
N ILE A 267 -13.36 -0.03 -11.07
CA ILE A 267 -12.02 -0.18 -10.47
C ILE A 267 -11.38 -1.49 -10.89
N VAL A 268 -10.08 -1.46 -11.20
CA VAL A 268 -9.31 -2.62 -11.66
C VAL A 268 -8.07 -2.78 -10.78
N ASN A 269 -7.78 -4.02 -10.40
CA ASN A 269 -6.65 -4.29 -9.52
C ASN A 269 -5.31 -4.01 -10.21
N THR A 270 -4.46 -3.32 -9.48
CA THR A 270 -3.10 -2.99 -9.92
C THR A 270 -2.15 -4.20 -9.91
N ASN A 271 -2.51 -5.27 -9.19
CA ASN A 271 -1.76 -6.52 -9.12
C ASN A 271 -2.15 -7.47 -10.27
N LYS A 272 -1.42 -7.40 -11.38
CA LYS A 272 -1.68 -8.26 -12.55
C LYS A 272 -1.44 -9.76 -12.30
N LEU A 273 -0.73 -10.13 -11.22
CA LEU A 273 -0.52 -11.54 -10.87
C LEU A 273 -1.82 -12.28 -10.58
N LEU A 274 -2.87 -11.57 -10.17
CA LEU A 274 -4.22 -12.15 -10.02
C LEU A 274 -4.75 -12.81 -11.30
N LYS A 275 -4.26 -12.38 -12.47
CA LYS A 275 -4.64 -12.97 -13.77
C LYS A 275 -3.55 -13.84 -14.39
N THR A 276 -2.30 -13.65 -14.01
CA THR A 276 -1.16 -14.25 -14.74
C THR A 276 -0.41 -15.27 -13.91
N TYR A 277 -0.64 -15.35 -12.60
CA TYR A 277 0.09 -16.26 -11.71
C TYR A 277 -0.91 -17.09 -10.87
N PRO A 278 -1.02 -18.41 -11.12
CA PRO A 278 -1.97 -19.28 -10.41
C PRO A 278 -1.71 -19.31 -8.90
N GLY A 279 -2.79 -19.21 -8.12
CA GLY A 279 -2.73 -19.23 -6.67
C GLY A 279 -2.47 -17.86 -6.03
N THR A 280 -2.40 -16.76 -6.79
CA THR A 280 -2.24 -15.40 -6.24
C THR A 280 -3.42 -15.04 -5.34
N THR A 281 -3.13 -14.60 -4.12
CA THR A 281 -4.11 -14.15 -3.11
C THR A 281 -4.04 -12.64 -2.83
N GLY A 282 -3.04 -11.95 -3.38
CA GLY A 282 -2.88 -10.50 -3.23
C GLY A 282 -1.42 -10.07 -3.37
N LEU A 283 -0.88 -9.04 -2.73
CA LEU A 283 -1.52 -8.19 -1.74
C LEU A 283 -1.57 -6.74 -2.25
N LYS A 284 -0.39 -6.08 -2.42
CA LYS A 284 -0.30 -4.66 -2.76
C LYS A 284 0.84 -4.33 -3.71
N THR A 285 0.58 -3.40 -4.63
CA THR A 285 1.59 -2.81 -5.52
C THR A 285 1.86 -1.36 -5.14
N GLY A 286 3.02 -0.84 -5.53
CA GLY A 286 3.38 0.57 -5.36
C GLY A 286 4.23 1.07 -6.51
N THR A 287 4.12 2.36 -6.84
CA THR A 287 4.98 3.02 -7.84
C THR A 287 5.07 4.50 -7.53
N THR A 288 6.29 5.02 -7.38
CA THR A 288 6.60 6.45 -7.38
C THR A 288 7.94 6.67 -8.11
N SER A 289 8.29 7.91 -8.36
CA SER A 289 9.56 8.25 -9.01
C SER A 289 10.78 7.87 -8.15
N LYS A 290 10.68 7.97 -6.82
CA LYS A 290 11.77 7.62 -5.89
C LYS A 290 11.82 6.12 -5.58
N ALA A 291 10.66 5.51 -5.34
CA ALA A 291 10.58 4.11 -5.01
C ALA A 291 10.89 3.18 -6.19
N GLY A 292 10.68 3.64 -7.42
CA GLY A 292 10.59 2.75 -8.56
C GLY A 292 9.28 1.95 -8.50
N VAL A 293 9.32 0.70 -8.92
CA VAL A 293 8.13 -0.16 -9.02
C VAL A 293 8.23 -1.30 -7.99
N CYS A 294 7.25 -1.40 -7.09
CA CYS A 294 7.27 -2.26 -5.91
C CYS A 294 6.05 -3.19 -5.85
N ILE A 295 6.18 -4.35 -5.21
CA ILE A 295 5.09 -5.26 -4.90
C ILE A 295 5.37 -6.06 -3.62
N ALA A 296 4.32 -6.27 -2.81
CA ALA A 296 4.18 -7.38 -1.90
C ALA A 296 3.14 -8.32 -2.51
N ALA A 297 3.57 -9.48 -2.99
CA ALA A 297 2.72 -10.46 -3.65
C ALA A 297 2.56 -11.69 -2.76
N THR A 298 1.33 -12.20 -2.66
CA THR A 298 1.03 -13.43 -1.92
C THR A 298 0.42 -14.47 -2.84
N ALA A 299 0.77 -15.73 -2.60
CA ALA A 299 0.21 -16.85 -3.34
C ALA A 299 0.14 -18.10 -2.46
N GLN A 300 -0.85 -18.96 -2.75
CA GLN A 300 -1.06 -20.23 -2.09
C GLN A 300 -1.01 -21.38 -3.10
N ARG A 301 -0.23 -22.42 -2.80
CA ARG A 301 -0.22 -23.68 -3.57
C ARG A 301 0.05 -24.85 -2.65
N GLY A 302 -0.71 -25.95 -2.81
CA GLY A 302 -0.47 -27.18 -2.05
C GLY A 302 -0.54 -27.01 -0.54
N GLY A 303 -1.33 -26.06 -0.05
CA GLY A 303 -1.45 -25.74 1.37
C GLY A 303 -0.37 -24.81 1.93
N MET A 304 0.66 -24.46 1.15
CA MET A 304 1.72 -23.53 1.56
C MET A 304 1.40 -22.10 1.07
N ASN A 305 1.57 -21.14 1.95
CA ASN A 305 1.39 -19.71 1.67
C ASN A 305 2.75 -19.01 1.57
N LEU A 306 3.01 -18.37 0.44
CA LEU A 306 4.24 -17.61 0.22
C LEU A 306 3.96 -16.14 -0.01
N MET A 307 4.89 -15.31 0.47
CA MET A 307 4.93 -13.88 0.21
C MET A 307 6.27 -13.50 -0.44
N ALA A 308 6.20 -12.84 -1.59
CA ALA A 308 7.34 -12.23 -2.26
C ALA A 308 7.24 -10.69 -2.15
N VAL A 309 8.20 -10.07 -1.50
CA VAL A 309 8.38 -8.62 -1.48
C VAL A 309 9.46 -8.26 -2.49
N VAL A 310 9.16 -7.34 -3.40
CA VAL A 310 10.07 -6.83 -4.43
C VAL A 310 10.00 -5.32 -4.44
N LEU A 311 11.13 -4.64 -4.18
CA LEU A 311 11.20 -3.18 -4.11
C LEU A 311 12.21 -2.66 -5.15
N GLY A 312 11.88 -1.52 -5.76
CA GLY A 312 12.79 -0.80 -6.62
C GLY A 312 13.11 -1.46 -7.96
N SER A 313 12.14 -2.14 -8.59
CA SER A 313 12.25 -2.53 -10.00
C SER A 313 12.13 -1.31 -10.91
N ASN A 314 12.70 -1.39 -12.14
CA ASN A 314 12.66 -0.29 -13.09
C ASN A 314 11.35 -0.25 -13.90
N SER A 315 10.62 -1.36 -13.95
CA SER A 315 9.37 -1.47 -14.73
C SER A 315 8.34 -2.38 -14.07
N GLY A 316 7.07 -2.19 -14.44
CA GLY A 316 5.99 -3.08 -14.01
C GLY A 316 6.19 -4.53 -14.47
N LYS A 317 6.82 -4.75 -15.64
CA LYS A 317 7.16 -6.08 -16.13
C LYS A 317 8.17 -6.76 -15.20
N GLU A 318 9.28 -6.10 -14.93
CA GLU A 318 10.34 -6.62 -14.06
C GLU A 318 9.86 -6.92 -12.64
N ARG A 319 9.00 -6.07 -12.09
CA ARG A 319 8.37 -6.29 -10.79
C ARG A 319 7.61 -7.61 -10.72
N PHE A 320 6.73 -7.86 -11.72
CA PHE A 320 5.93 -9.08 -11.74
C PHE A 320 6.77 -10.31 -12.06
N GLU A 321 7.77 -10.20 -12.93
CA GLU A 321 8.73 -11.28 -13.23
C GLU A 321 9.54 -11.64 -11.97
N SER A 322 10.06 -10.65 -11.24
CA SER A 322 10.81 -10.89 -10.01
C SER A 322 9.94 -11.57 -8.94
N ALA A 323 8.71 -11.09 -8.74
CA ALA A 323 7.80 -11.69 -7.78
C ALA A 323 7.43 -13.13 -8.16
N SER A 324 7.12 -13.39 -9.44
CA SER A 324 6.84 -14.75 -9.92
C SER A 324 8.05 -15.68 -9.76
N THR A 325 9.25 -15.19 -10.08
CA THR A 325 10.50 -15.96 -9.91
C THR A 325 10.73 -16.37 -8.47
N LEU A 326 10.50 -15.45 -7.52
CA LEU A 326 10.61 -15.74 -6.09
C LEU A 326 9.58 -16.78 -5.65
N LEU A 327 8.32 -16.60 -6.02
CA LEU A 327 7.24 -17.53 -5.68
C LEU A 327 7.48 -18.91 -6.29
N ASP A 328 7.89 -18.99 -7.57
CA ASP A 328 8.22 -20.27 -8.24
C ASP A 328 9.40 -20.95 -7.56
N TYR A 329 10.44 -20.20 -7.19
CA TYR A 329 11.57 -20.71 -6.41
C TYR A 329 11.08 -21.30 -5.08
N GLY A 330 10.23 -20.60 -4.35
CA GLY A 330 9.70 -21.07 -3.08
C GLY A 330 8.91 -22.37 -3.24
N PHE A 331 7.92 -22.38 -4.13
CA PHE A 331 7.08 -23.56 -4.35
C PHE A 331 7.82 -24.77 -4.97
N ALA A 332 8.91 -24.54 -5.71
CA ALA A 332 9.71 -25.61 -6.28
C ALA A 332 10.75 -26.20 -5.31
N THR A 333 11.20 -25.38 -4.34
CA THR A 333 12.33 -25.73 -3.47
C THR A 333 11.88 -26.19 -2.09
N TYR A 334 10.74 -25.71 -1.62
CA TYR A 334 10.28 -25.92 -0.25
C TYR A 334 8.90 -26.60 -0.24
N GLU A 335 8.65 -27.32 0.82
CA GLU A 335 7.35 -27.89 1.15
C GLU A 335 7.00 -27.57 2.61
N LEU A 336 5.72 -27.43 2.90
CA LEU A 336 5.21 -27.25 4.25
C LEU A 336 4.94 -28.60 4.87
N ALA A 337 5.73 -28.97 5.87
CA ALA A 337 5.49 -30.19 6.66
C ALA A 337 4.61 -29.86 7.86
N GLN A 338 3.54 -30.61 8.00
CA GLN A 338 2.64 -30.53 9.15
C GLN A 338 3.01 -31.62 10.15
N PHE A 339 3.26 -31.25 11.39
CA PHE A 339 3.55 -32.18 12.45
C PHE A 339 2.29 -32.35 13.33
N PRO A 340 1.88 -33.60 13.65
CA PRO A 340 0.78 -33.79 14.57
C PRO A 340 1.15 -33.22 15.94
N ALA A 341 0.20 -32.54 16.60
CA ALA A 341 0.37 -32.08 17.95
C ALA A 341 0.80 -33.27 18.85
N ILE A 342 1.89 -33.12 19.58
CA ILE A 342 2.30 -34.12 20.59
C ILE A 342 1.32 -33.95 21.75
N GLU A 343 0.35 -34.87 21.84
CA GLU A 343 -0.47 -34.97 23.06
C GLU A 343 0.44 -35.34 24.23
N GLY A 344 0.67 -34.36 25.14
CA GLY A 344 1.43 -34.52 26.36
C GLY A 344 0.56 -34.94 27.55
#